data_ef3b1f36735e230980a8d6f250b22855
#
_entry.id   ef3b1f36735e230980a8d6f250b22855
#
_cell.length_a   1.000
_cell.length_b   1.000
_cell.length_c   1.000
_cell.angle_alpha   90.00
_cell.angle_beta   90.00
_cell.angle_gamma   90.00
#
_symmetry.space_group_name_H-M   'P 1'
#
loop_
_entity.id
_entity.type
_entity.pdbx_description
1 polymer ?
#
loop_
_entity_poly.entity_id
_entity_poly.type
_entity_poly.pdbx_seq_one_letter_code
_entity_poly.pdbx_strand_id
1 'polypeptide(L)'
;FRVCHQRCADILGRFLAVLCNVAQTSLIDENSVDIINNQYEDDQLIFEELATSIEEAVIISCEDAIEKLELSFGILDYFVSEGILLGDLVEAGLALVAGVEVTEEISEKLEAQILKSLCDINVIALLMAAIRTEADFTGGRIREVDVSDDPAYLYTDEVLGLAISNQIAGTKATFNFKRYDEAKPGIIGGLGPMVDDIFAGLIAGCMSKIFEE
;
A
#
# COMPACT_ATOMS: atom_id res chain seq x y z
N PHE A 1 -5.70 -6.26 10.30
CA PHE A 1 -5.46 -7.71 10.38
C PHE A 1 -6.64 -8.51 9.81
N ARG A 2 -7.82 -8.49 10.41
CA ARG A 2 -9.00 -9.24 9.91
C ARG A 2 -9.40 -8.91 8.47
N VAL A 3 -9.21 -7.69 8.02
CA VAL A 3 -9.63 -7.25 6.67
C VAL A 3 -8.65 -7.75 5.59
N CYS A 4 -7.34 -7.77 5.86
CA CYS A 4 -6.34 -8.29 4.92
C CYS A 4 -6.50 -9.82 4.78
N HIS A 5 -6.62 -10.50 5.90
CA HIS A 5 -6.89 -11.94 5.95
C HIS A 5 -8.16 -12.33 5.19
N GLN A 6 -9.27 -11.59 5.40
CA GLN A 6 -10.53 -11.84 4.72
C GLN A 6 -10.41 -11.60 3.20
N ARG A 7 -9.68 -10.57 2.76
CA ARG A 7 -9.48 -10.29 1.32
C ARG A 7 -8.59 -11.33 0.63
N CYS A 8 -7.50 -11.75 1.26
CA CYS A 8 -6.66 -12.83 0.71
C CYS A 8 -7.44 -14.14 0.59
N ALA A 9 -8.21 -14.49 1.62
CA ALA A 9 -9.09 -15.66 1.59
C ALA A 9 -10.18 -15.54 0.50
N ASP A 10 -10.78 -14.36 0.34
CA ASP A 10 -11.80 -14.10 -0.71
C ASP A 10 -11.21 -14.15 -2.12
N ILE A 11 -9.99 -13.63 -2.33
CA ILE A 11 -9.29 -13.68 -3.63
C ILE A 11 -8.88 -15.11 -3.95
N LEU A 12 -8.30 -15.84 -3.01
CA LEU A 12 -7.95 -17.24 -3.18
C LEU A 12 -9.18 -18.10 -3.43
N GLY A 13 -10.26 -17.90 -2.67
CA GLY A 13 -11.53 -18.60 -2.85
C GLY A 13 -12.16 -18.34 -4.22
N ARG A 14 -12.11 -17.11 -4.74
CA ARG A 14 -12.59 -16.77 -6.09
C ARG A 14 -11.71 -17.41 -7.18
N PHE A 15 -10.40 -17.42 -7.00
CA PHE A 15 -9.47 -18.04 -7.94
C PHE A 15 -9.68 -19.57 -8.00
N LEU A 16 -9.84 -20.21 -6.85
CA LEU A 16 -10.17 -21.64 -6.75
C LEU A 16 -11.54 -21.95 -7.39
N ALA A 17 -12.56 -21.12 -7.16
CA ALA A 17 -13.88 -21.29 -7.77
C ALA A 17 -13.84 -21.16 -9.31
N VAL A 18 -13.01 -20.25 -9.84
CA VAL A 18 -12.80 -20.12 -11.29
C VAL A 18 -12.09 -21.36 -11.87
N LEU A 19 -11.05 -21.85 -11.20
CA LEU A 19 -10.36 -23.09 -11.62
C LEU A 19 -11.30 -24.31 -11.58
N CYS A 20 -12.13 -24.43 -10.55
CA CYS A 20 -13.14 -25.48 -10.42
C CYS A 20 -14.17 -25.43 -11.57
N ASN A 21 -14.68 -24.24 -11.91
CA ASN A 21 -15.61 -24.09 -13.03
C ASN A 21 -15.00 -24.41 -14.39
N VAL A 22 -13.73 -24.07 -14.61
CA VAL A 22 -13.02 -24.41 -15.86
C VAL A 22 -12.81 -25.93 -15.99
N ALA A 23 -12.55 -26.63 -14.89
CA ALA A 23 -12.41 -28.10 -14.87
C ALA A 23 -13.75 -28.82 -15.13
N GLN A 24 -14.89 -28.26 -14.73
CA GLN A 24 -16.23 -28.84 -14.91
C GLN A 24 -16.79 -28.70 -16.34
N THR A 25 -16.21 -27.86 -17.19
CA THR A 25 -16.73 -27.57 -18.53
C THR A 25 -16.11 -28.42 -19.66
N SER A 26 -15.17 -29.29 -19.37
CA SER A 26 -14.60 -30.19 -20.38
C SER A 26 -15.39 -31.54 -20.44
N LEU A 27 -15.91 -31.86 -21.62
CA LEU A 27 -16.66 -33.08 -22.01
C LEU A 27 -15.92 -34.37 -21.57
N ILE A 28 -16.47 -35.09 -20.60
CA ILE A 28 -15.87 -36.32 -20.05
C ILE A 28 -16.97 -37.38 -19.91
N ASP A 29 -16.64 -38.67 -20.24
CA ASP A 29 -17.55 -39.79 -20.07
C ASP A 29 -17.68 -40.22 -18.59
N GLU A 30 -18.72 -41.02 -18.27
CA GLU A 30 -19.06 -41.40 -16.88
C GLU A 30 -17.92 -42.18 -16.17
N ASN A 31 -17.02 -42.89 -16.88
CA ASN A 31 -15.90 -43.60 -16.27
C ASN A 31 -14.70 -42.72 -15.93
N SER A 32 -14.59 -41.56 -16.57
CA SER A 32 -13.56 -40.56 -16.28
C SER A 32 -13.91 -39.67 -15.10
N VAL A 33 -15.21 -39.56 -14.75
CA VAL A 33 -15.69 -38.73 -13.65
C VAL A 33 -15.18 -39.23 -12.28
N ASP A 34 -15.13 -40.54 -12.05
CA ASP A 34 -14.66 -41.11 -10.78
C ASP A 34 -13.16 -40.93 -10.57
N ILE A 35 -12.36 -41.01 -11.65
CA ILE A 35 -10.90 -40.80 -11.60
C ILE A 35 -10.61 -39.32 -11.35
N ILE A 36 -11.36 -38.46 -11.99
CA ILE A 36 -11.22 -36.98 -11.81
C ILE A 36 -11.70 -36.55 -10.44
N ASN A 37 -12.79 -37.10 -9.93
CA ASN A 37 -13.26 -36.76 -8.58
C ASN A 37 -12.25 -37.15 -7.49
N ASN A 38 -11.63 -38.33 -7.60
CA ASN A 38 -10.59 -38.75 -6.66
C ASN A 38 -9.34 -37.86 -6.75
N GLN A 39 -8.90 -37.52 -7.98
CA GLN A 39 -7.75 -36.66 -8.20
C GLN A 39 -8.06 -35.21 -7.78
N TYR A 40 -9.30 -34.79 -7.94
CA TYR A 40 -9.80 -33.48 -7.54
C TYR A 40 -9.85 -33.31 -6.01
N GLU A 41 -10.25 -34.35 -5.27
CA GLU A 41 -10.22 -34.32 -3.78
C GLU A 41 -8.77 -34.23 -3.27
N ASP A 42 -7.82 -34.96 -3.88
CA ASP A 42 -6.41 -34.90 -3.53
C ASP A 42 -5.79 -33.53 -3.88
N ASP A 43 -6.12 -32.96 -5.05
CA ASP A 43 -5.66 -31.64 -5.47
C ASP A 43 -6.26 -30.53 -4.58
N GLN A 44 -7.51 -30.67 -4.17
CA GLN A 44 -8.16 -29.71 -3.26
C GLN A 44 -7.50 -29.72 -1.88
N LEU A 45 -7.13 -30.90 -1.36
CA LEU A 45 -6.41 -31.04 -0.10
C LEU A 45 -5.02 -30.36 -0.16
N ILE A 46 -4.29 -30.54 -1.27
CA ILE A 46 -2.99 -29.90 -1.51
C ILE A 46 -3.14 -28.37 -1.57
N PHE A 47 -4.19 -27.87 -2.24
CA PHE A 47 -4.45 -26.43 -2.33
C PHE A 47 -4.87 -25.83 -0.98
N GLU A 48 -5.64 -26.54 -0.17
CA GLU A 48 -6.01 -26.10 1.17
C GLU A 48 -4.79 -26.07 2.10
N GLU A 49 -3.92 -27.06 2.07
CA GLU A 49 -2.66 -27.08 2.82
C GLU A 49 -1.71 -25.96 2.38
N LEU A 50 -1.59 -25.72 1.06
CA LEU A 50 -0.75 -24.65 0.51
C LEU A 50 -1.29 -23.27 0.91
N ALA A 51 -2.61 -23.07 0.82
CA ALA A 51 -3.27 -21.84 1.23
C ALA A 51 -3.04 -21.56 2.72
N THR A 52 -3.22 -22.57 3.57
CA THR A 52 -2.99 -22.47 5.01
C THR A 52 -1.52 -22.13 5.31
N SER A 53 -0.57 -22.78 4.62
CA SER A 53 0.86 -22.52 4.79
C SER A 53 1.26 -21.11 4.35
N ILE A 54 0.66 -20.57 3.28
CA ILE A 54 0.88 -19.20 2.83
C ILE A 54 0.28 -18.20 3.82
N GLU A 55 -0.93 -18.46 4.32
CA GLU A 55 -1.57 -17.63 5.34
C GLU A 55 -0.74 -17.57 6.63
N GLU A 56 -0.26 -18.70 7.12
CA GLU A 56 0.60 -18.77 8.29
C GLU A 56 1.93 -18.03 8.08
N ALA A 57 2.57 -18.19 6.91
CA ALA A 57 3.81 -17.50 6.58
C ALA A 57 3.62 -15.98 6.50
N VAL A 58 2.50 -15.52 5.92
CA VAL A 58 2.16 -14.08 5.86
C VAL A 58 1.87 -13.54 7.26
N ILE A 59 1.12 -14.27 8.08
CA ILE A 59 0.82 -13.86 9.47
C ILE A 59 2.10 -13.73 10.27
N ILE A 60 2.99 -14.74 10.23
CA ILE A 60 4.27 -14.73 10.96
C ILE A 60 5.15 -13.56 10.49
N SER A 61 5.24 -13.33 9.18
CA SER A 61 6.01 -12.21 8.63
C SER A 61 5.46 -10.85 9.07
N CYS A 62 4.15 -10.70 9.11
CA CYS A 62 3.49 -9.48 9.54
C CYS A 62 3.63 -9.26 11.05
N GLU A 63 3.49 -10.29 11.86
CA GLU A 63 3.65 -10.22 13.31
C GLU A 63 5.08 -9.84 13.70
N ASP A 64 6.09 -10.45 13.07
CA ASP A 64 7.50 -10.11 13.25
C ASP A 64 7.82 -8.65 12.87
N ALA A 65 7.21 -8.15 11.80
CA ALA A 65 7.39 -6.77 11.38
C ALA A 65 6.74 -5.79 12.35
N ILE A 66 5.53 -6.09 12.82
CA ILE A 66 4.80 -5.28 13.81
C ILE A 66 5.56 -5.23 15.14
N GLU A 67 6.05 -6.38 15.61
CA GLU A 67 6.80 -6.45 16.87
C GLU A 67 8.13 -5.68 16.80
N LYS A 68 8.86 -5.78 15.68
CA LYS A 68 10.12 -5.06 15.46
C LYS A 68 9.95 -3.55 15.34
N LEU A 69 8.81 -3.09 14.78
CA LEU A 69 8.59 -1.69 14.44
C LEU A 69 7.68 -0.97 15.45
N GLU A 70 7.16 -1.69 16.48
CA GLU A 70 6.19 -1.15 17.45
C GLU A 70 4.97 -0.46 16.80
N LEU A 71 4.62 -0.85 15.57
CA LEU A 71 3.53 -0.25 14.82
C LEU A 71 2.19 -0.84 15.24
N SER A 72 1.39 -0.06 15.94
CA SER A 72 0.11 -0.48 16.51
C SER A 72 -1.02 -0.68 15.48
N PHE A 73 -0.83 -0.27 14.20
CA PHE A 73 -1.94 -0.08 13.27
C PHE A 73 -1.85 -0.90 11.98
N GLY A 74 -0.82 -1.71 11.78
CA GLY A 74 -0.67 -2.54 10.57
C GLY A 74 -0.61 -1.75 9.25
N ILE A 75 -0.25 -0.45 9.31
CA ILE A 75 -0.25 0.42 8.13
C ILE A 75 0.84 0.02 7.12
N LEU A 76 1.96 -0.51 7.58
CA LEU A 76 3.02 -1.00 6.70
C LEU A 76 2.60 -2.23 5.92
N ASP A 77 1.86 -3.15 6.53
CA ASP A 77 1.31 -4.33 5.84
C ASP A 77 0.38 -3.89 4.72
N TYR A 78 -0.40 -2.84 4.99
CA TYR A 78 -1.25 -2.26 3.98
C TYR A 78 -0.42 -1.65 2.82
N PHE A 79 0.64 -0.89 3.12
CA PHE A 79 1.52 -0.35 2.09
C PHE A 79 2.15 -1.45 1.23
N VAL A 80 2.67 -2.50 1.87
CA VAL A 80 3.24 -3.66 1.16
C VAL A 80 2.20 -4.32 0.25
N SER A 81 0.94 -4.44 0.70
CA SER A 81 -0.14 -5.00 -0.14
C SER A 81 -0.49 -4.13 -1.36
N GLU A 82 -0.21 -2.83 -1.29
CA GLU A 82 -0.36 -1.87 -2.41
C GLU A 82 0.94 -1.71 -3.23
N GLY A 83 1.98 -2.49 -2.91
CA GLY A 83 3.27 -2.46 -3.61
C GLY A 83 4.18 -1.29 -3.20
N ILE A 84 3.90 -0.63 -2.07
CA ILE A 84 4.67 0.50 -1.56
C ILE A 84 5.60 0.00 -0.45
N LEU A 85 6.91 0.00 -0.69
CA LEU A 85 7.89 -0.41 0.30
C LEU A 85 8.44 0.80 1.06
N LEU A 86 8.79 0.60 2.33
CA LEU A 86 9.39 1.66 3.15
C LEU A 86 10.69 2.18 2.53
N GLY A 87 11.51 1.29 1.97
CA GLY A 87 12.75 1.66 1.27
C GLY A 87 12.51 2.59 0.08
N ASP A 88 11.44 2.37 -0.69
CA ASP A 88 11.10 3.21 -1.84
C ASP A 88 10.68 4.63 -1.39
N LEU A 89 10.00 4.74 -0.24
CA LEU A 89 9.66 6.04 0.34
C LEU A 89 10.90 6.79 0.84
N VAL A 90 11.86 6.09 1.44
CA VAL A 90 13.14 6.66 1.85
C VAL A 90 13.93 7.14 0.63
N GLU A 91 14.04 6.33 -0.42
CA GLU A 91 14.73 6.69 -1.66
C GLU A 91 14.08 7.93 -2.30
N ALA A 92 12.77 7.97 -2.40
CA ALA A 92 12.04 9.12 -2.92
C ALA A 92 12.31 10.39 -2.08
N GLY A 93 12.38 10.26 -0.75
CA GLY A 93 12.71 11.37 0.15
C GLY A 93 14.12 11.91 -0.06
N LEU A 94 15.08 11.03 -0.24
CA LEU A 94 16.49 11.41 -0.43
C LEU A 94 16.76 12.01 -1.81
N ALA A 95 15.94 11.69 -2.81
CA ALA A 95 16.15 12.15 -4.20
C ALA A 95 16.15 13.68 -4.36
N LEU A 96 15.45 14.41 -3.50
CA LEU A 96 15.38 15.87 -3.56
C LEU A 96 16.23 16.60 -2.49
N VAL A 97 17.10 15.89 -1.80
CA VAL A 97 18.05 16.51 -0.85
C VAL A 97 19.01 17.40 -1.63
N ALA A 98 19.14 18.66 -1.18
CA ALA A 98 20.01 19.63 -1.80
C ALA A 98 20.83 20.38 -0.75
N GLY A 99 22.10 20.66 -1.08
CA GLY A 99 22.99 21.45 -0.22
C GLY A 99 23.68 20.70 0.90
N VAL A 100 23.36 19.41 1.09
CA VAL A 100 24.03 18.49 2.02
C VAL A 100 24.32 17.17 1.30
N GLU A 101 25.36 16.47 1.74
CA GLU A 101 25.66 15.13 1.24
C GLU A 101 24.67 14.14 1.84
N VAL A 102 24.10 13.28 1.01
CA VAL A 102 23.22 12.19 1.46
C VAL A 102 24.09 11.11 2.10
N THR A 103 23.96 10.94 3.40
CA THR A 103 24.67 9.95 4.19
C THR A 103 23.73 8.85 4.67
N GLU A 104 24.29 7.72 5.07
CA GLU A 104 23.52 6.63 5.68
C GLU A 104 22.76 7.11 6.92
N GLU A 105 23.35 8.00 7.73
CA GLU A 105 22.72 8.61 8.89
C GLU A 105 21.45 9.38 8.53
N ILE A 106 21.44 10.12 7.42
CA ILE A 106 20.23 10.85 6.96
C ILE A 106 19.17 9.87 6.49
N SER A 107 19.56 8.79 5.82
CA SER A 107 18.65 7.72 5.40
C SER A 107 17.99 7.06 6.60
N GLU A 108 18.76 6.65 7.61
CA GLU A 108 18.24 6.05 8.84
C GLU A 108 17.33 7.01 9.62
N LYS A 109 17.68 8.29 9.70
CA LYS A 109 16.84 9.32 10.33
C LYS A 109 15.50 9.49 9.60
N LEU A 110 15.51 9.47 8.28
CA LEU A 110 14.29 9.58 7.49
C LEU A 110 13.41 8.35 7.67
N GLU A 111 13.97 7.15 7.62
CA GLU A 111 13.25 5.91 7.88
C GLU A 111 12.60 5.92 9.25
N ALA A 112 13.37 6.23 10.30
CA ALA A 112 12.88 6.33 11.66
C ALA A 112 11.77 7.39 11.81
N GLN A 113 11.89 8.54 11.10
CA GLN A 113 10.87 9.58 11.13
C GLN A 113 9.59 9.16 10.39
N ILE A 114 9.69 8.46 9.27
CA ILE A 114 8.52 7.89 8.58
C ILE A 114 7.79 6.94 9.51
N LEU A 115 8.50 5.97 10.09
CA LEU A 115 7.93 5.01 11.04
C LEU A 115 7.27 5.70 12.23
N LYS A 116 7.93 6.71 12.81
CA LYS A 116 7.38 7.51 13.90
C LYS A 116 6.10 8.25 13.49
N SER A 117 6.06 8.82 12.29
CA SER A 117 4.88 9.51 11.77
C SER A 117 3.72 8.54 11.55
N LEU A 118 4.00 7.31 11.12
CA LEU A 118 3.01 6.24 10.96
C LEU A 118 2.47 5.68 12.29
N CYS A 119 2.98 6.12 13.44
CA CYS A 119 2.37 5.87 14.74
C CYS A 119 1.29 6.91 15.11
N ASP A 120 1.19 8.04 14.40
CA ASP A 120 0.16 9.05 14.62
C ASP A 120 -1.13 8.67 13.87
N ILE A 121 -2.22 8.46 14.64
CA ILE A 121 -3.52 8.11 14.07
C ILE A 121 -4.05 9.16 13.08
N ASN A 122 -3.69 10.43 13.24
CA ASN A 122 -4.12 11.49 12.33
C ASN A 122 -3.38 11.38 10.98
N VAL A 123 -2.10 11.03 11.01
CA VAL A 123 -1.31 10.74 9.80
C VAL A 123 -1.91 9.54 9.06
N ILE A 124 -2.22 8.46 9.79
CA ILE A 124 -2.86 7.26 9.22
C ILE A 124 -4.23 7.60 8.62
N ALA A 125 -5.02 8.41 9.31
CA ALA A 125 -6.35 8.78 8.85
C ALA A 125 -6.31 9.58 7.54
N LEU A 126 -5.35 10.50 7.38
CA LEU A 126 -5.14 11.26 6.14
C LEU A 126 -4.68 10.33 4.99
N LEU A 127 -3.69 9.45 5.24
CA LEU A 127 -3.26 8.44 4.28
C LEU A 127 -4.42 7.59 3.81
N MET A 128 -5.19 7.03 4.73
CA MET A 128 -6.32 6.18 4.39
C MET A 128 -7.45 6.93 3.67
N ALA A 129 -7.63 8.23 3.92
CA ALA A 129 -8.59 9.05 3.18
C ALA A 129 -8.21 9.13 1.69
N ALA A 130 -6.95 9.45 1.36
CA ALA A 130 -6.48 9.50 -0.02
C ALA A 130 -6.56 8.13 -0.71
N ILE A 131 -5.98 7.10 -0.10
CA ILE A 131 -5.93 5.75 -0.65
C ILE A 131 -7.34 5.18 -0.92
N ARG A 132 -8.27 5.41 0.01
CA ARG A 132 -9.66 4.94 -0.16
C ARG A 132 -10.40 5.70 -1.23
N THR A 133 -10.21 7.01 -1.30
CA THR A 133 -10.82 7.85 -2.33
C THR A 133 -10.35 7.43 -3.72
N GLU A 134 -9.06 7.22 -3.90
CA GLU A 134 -8.52 6.71 -5.15
C GLU A 134 -9.07 5.34 -5.52
N ALA A 135 -9.15 4.42 -4.57
CA ALA A 135 -9.75 3.11 -4.79
C ALA A 135 -11.24 3.20 -5.17
N ASP A 136 -11.95 4.25 -4.75
CA ASP A 136 -13.33 4.50 -5.12
C ASP A 136 -13.46 5.10 -6.53
N PHE A 137 -12.53 5.96 -6.94
CA PHE A 137 -12.45 6.47 -8.32
C PHE A 137 -12.10 5.34 -9.29
N THR A 138 -10.99 4.64 -9.07
CA THR A 138 -10.51 3.56 -9.96
C THR A 138 -11.47 2.37 -10.01
N GLY A 139 -12.16 2.09 -8.91
CA GLY A 139 -13.20 1.05 -8.82
C GLY A 139 -14.54 1.44 -9.43
N GLY A 140 -14.67 2.64 -9.99
CA GLY A 140 -15.91 3.14 -10.61
C GLY A 140 -17.08 3.30 -9.62
N ARG A 141 -16.80 3.39 -8.32
CA ARG A 141 -17.82 3.63 -7.29
C ARG A 141 -18.32 5.07 -7.31
N ILE A 142 -17.50 5.99 -7.78
CA ILE A 142 -17.89 7.38 -8.07
C ILE A 142 -18.10 7.47 -9.56
N ARG A 143 -19.37 7.57 -9.98
CA ARG A 143 -19.75 7.53 -11.40
C ARG A 143 -19.48 8.87 -12.08
N GLU A 144 -19.18 8.79 -13.38
CA GLU A 144 -19.02 9.96 -14.27
C GLU A 144 -17.84 10.87 -13.86
N VAL A 145 -16.91 10.35 -13.05
CA VAL A 145 -15.68 11.03 -12.67
C VAL A 145 -14.50 10.20 -13.16
N ASP A 146 -13.67 10.81 -13.98
CA ASP A 146 -12.38 10.26 -14.42
C ASP A 146 -11.27 11.18 -13.90
N VAL A 147 -10.41 10.63 -13.10
CA VAL A 147 -9.27 11.33 -12.49
C VAL A 147 -7.93 10.71 -12.91
N SER A 148 -7.95 9.80 -13.90
CA SER A 148 -6.75 9.06 -14.30
C SER A 148 -5.63 9.94 -14.88
N ASP A 149 -6.00 11.10 -15.44
CA ASP A 149 -5.07 12.09 -16.02
C ASP A 149 -4.73 13.23 -15.04
N ASP A 150 -4.99 13.06 -13.75
CA ASP A 150 -4.73 14.08 -12.72
C ASP A 150 -5.29 15.45 -13.15
N PRO A 151 -6.62 15.59 -13.27
CA PRO A 151 -7.21 16.77 -13.87
C PRO A 151 -7.18 17.97 -12.91
N ALA A 152 -6.89 19.15 -13.42
CA ALA A 152 -6.74 20.39 -12.63
C ALA A 152 -7.98 20.83 -11.82
N TYR A 153 -9.13 20.17 -11.98
CA TYR A 153 -10.32 20.40 -11.13
C TYR A 153 -10.32 19.51 -9.87
N LEU A 154 -9.51 18.47 -9.82
CA LEU A 154 -9.19 17.73 -8.62
C LEU A 154 -8.13 18.54 -7.86
N TYR A 155 -8.38 18.95 -6.67
CA TYR A 155 -7.44 19.68 -5.79
C TYR A 155 -7.51 19.15 -4.35
N THR A 156 -8.29 18.10 -4.14
CA THR A 156 -8.43 17.46 -2.81
C THR A 156 -7.20 16.64 -2.47
N ASP A 157 -6.51 16.14 -3.46
CA ASP A 157 -5.23 15.45 -3.39
C ASP A 157 -4.15 16.36 -2.79
N GLU A 158 -3.94 17.57 -3.34
CA GLU A 158 -3.00 18.52 -2.77
C GLU A 158 -3.45 18.99 -1.37
N VAL A 159 -4.76 19.14 -1.13
CA VAL A 159 -5.27 19.50 0.20
C VAL A 159 -4.91 18.42 1.23
N LEU A 160 -5.03 17.13 0.87
CA LEU A 160 -4.65 16.03 1.75
C LEU A 160 -3.13 15.95 1.92
N GLY A 161 -2.36 16.14 0.85
CA GLY A 161 -0.89 16.21 0.89
C GLY A 161 -0.38 17.35 1.77
N LEU A 162 -0.97 18.52 1.65
CA LEU A 162 -0.71 19.66 2.54
C LEU A 162 -1.09 19.34 4.01
N ALA A 163 -2.24 18.71 4.22
CA ALA A 163 -2.71 18.40 5.57
C ALA A 163 -1.75 17.44 6.29
N ILE A 164 -1.31 16.35 5.64
CA ILE A 164 -0.39 15.40 6.26
C ILE A 164 1.00 16.01 6.49
N SER A 165 1.52 16.78 5.55
CA SER A 165 2.82 17.44 5.70
C SER A 165 2.80 18.43 6.89
N ASN A 166 1.71 19.18 7.04
CA ASN A 166 1.51 20.09 8.17
C ASN A 166 1.31 19.35 9.50
N GLN A 167 0.63 18.21 9.50
CA GLN A 167 0.45 17.38 10.70
C GLN A 167 1.82 16.93 11.25
N ILE A 168 2.76 16.61 10.37
CA ILE A 168 4.09 16.06 10.75
C ILE A 168 5.05 17.19 11.18
N ALA A 169 5.17 18.26 10.40
CA ALA A 169 6.21 19.27 10.61
C ALA A 169 5.71 20.73 10.57
N GLY A 170 4.39 20.94 10.62
CA GLY A 170 3.82 22.28 10.60
C GLY A 170 3.92 22.97 9.23
N THR A 171 3.56 24.26 9.19
CA THR A 171 3.41 25.03 7.94
C THR A 171 4.67 25.13 7.08
N LYS A 172 5.86 24.97 7.64
CA LYS A 172 7.11 24.96 6.89
C LYS A 172 7.24 23.76 5.95
N ALA A 173 6.60 22.64 6.28
CA ALA A 173 6.55 21.47 5.41
C ALA A 173 5.79 21.72 4.09
N THR A 174 4.94 22.74 4.03
CA THR A 174 4.23 23.15 2.81
C THR A 174 5.19 23.43 1.63
N PHE A 175 6.33 24.07 1.92
CA PHE A 175 7.31 24.36 0.86
C PHE A 175 8.02 23.11 0.33
N ASN A 176 8.25 22.12 1.20
CA ASN A 176 8.78 20.84 0.80
C ASN A 176 7.72 20.02 0.06
N PHE A 177 6.48 20.04 0.52
CA PHE A 177 5.38 19.34 -0.17
C PHE A 177 5.32 19.74 -1.65
N LYS A 178 5.28 21.03 -1.94
CA LYS A 178 5.30 21.53 -3.32
C LYS A 178 6.44 20.95 -4.16
N ARG A 179 7.64 20.78 -3.58
CA ARG A 179 8.79 20.22 -4.30
C ARG A 179 8.63 18.74 -4.64
N TYR A 180 8.09 17.95 -3.70
CA TYR A 180 7.86 16.52 -3.88
C TYR A 180 6.68 16.24 -4.81
N ASP A 181 5.64 17.05 -4.72
CA ASP A 181 4.48 17.02 -5.59
C ASP A 181 4.85 17.37 -7.05
N GLU A 182 5.56 18.48 -7.29
CA GLU A 182 6.00 18.87 -8.63
C GLU A 182 7.02 17.90 -9.25
N ALA A 183 7.92 17.33 -8.45
CA ALA A 183 9.00 16.46 -8.96
C ALA A 183 8.61 14.99 -9.03
N LYS A 184 7.66 14.55 -8.22
CA LYS A 184 7.15 13.17 -8.09
C LYS A 184 8.28 12.11 -8.17
N PRO A 185 9.32 12.19 -7.26
CA PRO A 185 10.50 11.34 -7.35
C PRO A 185 10.20 9.89 -6.99
N GLY A 186 10.94 8.96 -7.62
CA GLY A 186 10.90 7.54 -7.30
C GLY A 186 9.50 6.95 -7.44
N ILE A 187 9.07 6.23 -6.41
CA ILE A 187 7.76 5.56 -6.39
C ILE A 187 6.58 6.53 -6.53
N ILE A 188 6.70 7.77 -6.05
CA ILE A 188 5.62 8.76 -6.09
C ILE A 188 5.09 8.94 -7.52
N GLY A 189 5.96 9.04 -8.51
CA GLY A 189 5.57 9.24 -9.89
C GLY A 189 4.84 8.06 -10.55
N GLY A 190 4.76 6.92 -9.88
CA GLY A 190 4.03 5.73 -10.33
C GLY A 190 2.70 5.51 -9.63
N LEU A 191 2.36 6.34 -8.65
CA LEU A 191 1.10 6.25 -7.89
C LEU A 191 -0.02 7.01 -8.61
N GLY A 192 -1.24 6.76 -8.21
CA GLY A 192 -2.38 7.49 -8.76
C GLY A 192 -2.55 8.87 -8.08
N PRO A 193 -3.41 9.76 -8.66
CA PRO A 193 -3.42 11.19 -8.35
C PRO A 193 -3.71 11.56 -6.89
N MET A 194 -4.53 10.76 -6.18
CA MET A 194 -4.77 10.99 -4.75
C MET A 194 -3.65 10.44 -3.88
N VAL A 195 -3.01 9.35 -4.35
CA VAL A 195 -2.03 8.60 -3.56
C VAL A 195 -0.64 9.21 -3.72
N ASP A 196 -0.28 9.73 -4.88
CA ASP A 196 1.01 10.36 -5.08
C ASP A 196 1.18 11.61 -4.22
N ASP A 197 0.17 12.47 -4.13
CA ASP A 197 0.20 13.69 -3.33
C ASP A 197 0.23 13.41 -1.82
N ILE A 198 -0.52 12.42 -1.35
CA ILE A 198 -0.49 12.09 0.08
C ILE A 198 0.88 11.53 0.50
N PHE A 199 1.53 10.72 -0.37
CA PHE A 199 2.88 10.24 -0.10
C PHE A 199 3.95 11.34 -0.29
N ALA A 200 3.78 12.23 -1.26
CA ALA A 200 4.59 13.44 -1.37
C ALA A 200 4.51 14.27 -0.08
N GLY A 201 3.31 14.42 0.47
CA GLY A 201 3.09 15.11 1.74
C GLY A 201 3.70 14.41 2.96
N LEU A 202 3.56 13.09 3.06
CA LEU A 202 4.20 12.27 4.10
C LEU A 202 5.72 12.47 4.09
N ILE A 203 6.33 12.27 2.94
CA ILE A 203 7.79 12.39 2.74
C ILE A 203 8.24 13.82 3.02
N ALA A 204 7.56 14.81 2.47
CA ALA A 204 7.89 16.23 2.68
C ALA A 204 7.84 16.63 4.15
N GLY A 205 6.83 16.16 4.89
CA GLY A 205 6.71 16.35 6.33
C GLY A 205 7.88 15.72 7.07
N CYS A 206 8.18 14.46 6.80
CA CYS A 206 9.28 13.73 7.43
C CYS A 206 10.65 14.37 7.13
N MET A 207 10.89 14.72 5.88
CA MET A 207 12.11 15.44 5.47
C MET A 207 12.25 16.79 6.17
N SER A 208 11.16 17.57 6.27
CA SER A 208 11.17 18.82 7.00
C SER A 208 11.51 18.61 8.48
N LYS A 209 11.03 17.50 9.05
CA LYS A 209 11.20 17.21 10.48
C LYS A 209 12.63 16.84 10.82
N ILE A 210 13.30 15.99 10.03
CA ILE A 210 14.68 15.55 10.31
C ILE A 210 15.71 16.67 10.17
N PHE A 211 15.41 17.75 9.44
CA PHE A 211 16.27 18.91 9.32
C PHE A 211 15.88 20.08 10.25
N GLU A 212 14.95 19.87 11.17
CA GLU A 212 14.61 20.84 12.24
C GLU A 212 15.53 20.74 13.46
N GLU A 213 16.16 19.61 13.65
CA GLU A 213 17.11 19.34 14.73
C GLU A 213 18.53 19.74 14.33
#